data_9a3fb5e772139614589527994e0a317a
#
_entry.id   9a3fb5e772139614589527994e0a317a
#
_cell.length_a   1.000
_cell.length_b   1.000
_cell.length_c   1.000
_cell.angle_alpha   90.00
_cell.angle_beta   90.00
_cell.angle_gamma   90.00
#
_symmetry.space_group_name_H-M   'P 1'
#
loop_
_entity.id
_entity.type
_entity.pdbx_description
1 polymer ?
#
loop_
_entity_poly.entity_id
_entity_poly.type
_entity_poly.pdbx_seq_one_letter_code
_entity_poly.pdbx_strand_id
1 'polypeptide(L)'
;KTVVAVQQAHECLENGLTTVGEISRSGIQIRNMVEAGVMKGPRVVATGLGFCRTCGHGDSHKLPSYYNDESHPWAERVDGPWDLRKAVRRRLRQNPDAIKIWSTGGGIWRWDQKLDQHYTLEEIQAVVDECRMVGIPVWSHAEGYGGALDSARAGVHLIIHGQTLNDECLDIMAEKGIYFCPTIQFLNEWFK
;
A
#
# COMPACT_ATOMS: atom_id res chain seq x y z
N LYS A 1 6.42 7.40 17.65
CA LYS A 1 5.57 7.05 16.47
C LYS A 1 4.32 6.27 16.92
N THR A 2 4.44 5.22 17.73
CA THR A 2 3.29 4.42 18.21
C THR A 2 2.27 5.24 18.99
N VAL A 3 2.71 6.17 19.86
CA VAL A 3 1.79 7.06 20.61
C VAL A 3 0.95 7.93 19.67
N VAL A 4 1.56 8.46 18.62
CA VAL A 4 0.83 9.25 17.59
C VAL A 4 -0.19 8.37 16.86
N ALA A 5 0.15 7.14 16.52
CA ALA A 5 -0.77 6.21 15.86
C ALA A 5 -1.97 5.84 16.75
N VAL A 6 -1.77 5.70 18.07
CA VAL A 6 -2.87 5.51 19.04
C VAL A 6 -3.81 6.71 19.05
N GLN A 7 -3.26 7.93 19.14
CA GLN A 7 -4.06 9.16 19.10
C GLN A 7 -4.85 9.26 17.80
N GLN A 8 -4.21 9.04 16.65
CA GLN A 8 -4.87 9.05 15.34
C GLN A 8 -6.00 8.03 15.23
N ALA A 9 -5.82 6.82 15.79
CA ALA A 9 -6.88 5.81 15.80
C ALA A 9 -8.11 6.27 16.62
N HIS A 10 -7.89 6.94 17.76
CA HIS A 10 -8.99 7.56 18.52
C HIS A 10 -9.69 8.66 17.73
N GLU A 11 -8.92 9.58 17.13
CA GLU A 11 -9.45 10.67 16.30
C GLU A 11 -10.27 10.13 15.11
N CYS A 12 -9.82 9.06 14.45
CA CYS A 12 -10.60 8.39 13.41
C CYS A 12 -11.97 7.95 13.90
N LEU A 13 -12.03 7.28 15.05
CA LEU A 13 -13.28 6.81 15.62
C LEU A 13 -14.21 7.96 16.05
N GLU A 14 -13.68 9.00 16.67
CA GLU A 14 -14.43 10.18 17.08
C GLU A 14 -15.02 10.95 15.89
N ASN A 15 -14.34 10.91 14.74
CA ASN A 15 -14.83 11.47 13.47
C ASN A 15 -15.74 10.51 12.68
N GLY A 16 -16.18 9.41 13.29
CA GLY A 16 -17.14 8.48 12.69
C GLY A 16 -16.54 7.43 11.75
N LEU A 17 -15.21 7.33 11.65
CA LEU A 17 -14.53 6.29 10.88
C LEU A 17 -14.47 4.99 11.71
N THR A 18 -15.42 4.11 11.50
CA THR A 18 -15.54 2.85 12.25
C THR A 18 -14.67 1.72 11.70
N THR A 19 -14.16 1.85 10.48
CA THR A 19 -13.19 0.94 9.85
C THR A 19 -12.18 1.74 9.06
N VAL A 20 -10.88 1.41 9.20
CA VAL A 20 -9.78 2.07 8.47
C VAL A 20 -8.83 1.05 7.88
N GLY A 21 -8.30 1.35 6.69
CA GLY A 21 -7.14 0.66 6.10
C GLY A 21 -5.87 1.35 6.55
N GLU A 22 -4.93 0.61 7.14
CA GLU A 22 -3.71 1.18 7.72
C GLU A 22 -2.47 0.52 7.09
N ILE A 23 -1.59 1.34 6.52
CA ILE A 23 -0.47 0.91 5.67
C ILE A 23 0.92 1.20 6.28
N SER A 24 0.99 1.44 7.58
CA SER A 24 2.26 1.76 8.24
C SER A 24 2.80 0.62 9.11
N ARG A 25 3.98 0.86 9.64
CA ARG A 25 4.65 -0.05 10.59
C ARG A 25 3.80 -0.34 11.84
N SER A 26 2.95 0.59 12.26
CA SER A 26 2.20 0.49 13.52
C SER A 26 0.84 -0.17 13.37
N GLY A 27 0.34 -0.36 12.15
CA GLY A 27 -1.03 -0.81 11.89
C GLY A 27 -1.39 -2.14 12.53
N ILE A 28 -0.52 -3.13 12.40
CA ILE A 28 -0.76 -4.47 12.98
C ILE A 28 -0.85 -4.40 14.51
N GLN A 29 0.01 -3.60 15.15
CA GLN A 29 -0.01 -3.43 16.59
C GLN A 29 -1.27 -2.70 17.06
N ILE A 30 -1.69 -1.64 16.35
CA ILE A 30 -2.94 -0.91 16.64
C ILE A 30 -4.15 -1.85 16.50
N ARG A 31 -4.23 -2.61 15.40
CA ARG A 31 -5.27 -3.61 15.21
C ARG A 31 -5.34 -4.57 16.40
N ASN A 32 -4.22 -5.18 16.77
CA ASN A 32 -4.16 -6.15 17.86
C ASN A 32 -4.58 -5.54 19.21
N MET A 33 -4.23 -4.28 19.48
CA MET A 33 -4.62 -3.57 20.70
C MET A 33 -6.13 -3.28 20.73
N VAL A 34 -6.72 -2.90 19.59
CA VAL A 34 -8.17 -2.68 19.47
C VAL A 34 -8.93 -3.98 19.62
N GLU A 35 -8.52 -5.05 18.93
CA GLU A 35 -9.14 -6.39 19.01
C GLU A 35 -9.05 -7.00 20.41
N ALA A 36 -7.95 -6.78 21.13
CA ALA A 36 -7.79 -7.20 22.51
C ALA A 36 -8.54 -6.34 23.54
N GLY A 37 -9.20 -5.25 23.10
CA GLY A 37 -9.91 -4.32 23.99
C GLY A 37 -8.98 -3.47 24.85
N VAL A 38 -7.68 -3.45 24.57
CA VAL A 38 -6.69 -2.65 25.30
C VAL A 38 -6.82 -1.15 25.01
N MET A 39 -7.30 -0.82 23.80
CA MET A 39 -7.61 0.55 23.41
C MET A 39 -8.92 0.63 22.63
N LYS A 40 -9.60 1.77 22.71
CA LYS A 40 -10.72 2.10 21.82
C LYS A 40 -10.16 2.58 20.48
N GLY A 41 -10.78 2.17 19.39
CA GLY A 41 -10.40 2.59 18.04
C GLY A 41 -11.34 1.97 17.00
N PRO A 42 -11.18 2.33 15.72
CA PRO A 42 -11.90 1.71 14.63
C PRO A 42 -11.43 0.25 14.42
N ARG A 43 -12.20 -0.52 13.68
CA ARG A 43 -11.67 -1.77 13.11
C ARG A 43 -10.54 -1.42 12.14
N VAL A 44 -9.36 -1.98 12.36
CA VAL A 44 -8.18 -1.70 11.54
C VAL A 44 -7.90 -2.88 10.61
N VAL A 45 -7.82 -2.61 9.31
CA VAL A 45 -7.34 -3.55 8.30
C VAL A 45 -5.87 -3.18 8.02
N ALA A 46 -4.94 -3.95 8.55
CA ALA A 46 -3.54 -3.58 8.64
C ALA A 46 -2.67 -4.32 7.63
N THR A 47 -1.85 -3.60 6.86
CA THR A 47 -0.88 -4.20 5.93
C THR A 47 0.52 -4.36 6.54
N GLY A 48 0.81 -3.63 7.61
CA GLY A 48 2.18 -3.38 8.01
C GLY A 48 2.92 -2.53 6.97
N LEU A 49 4.26 -2.56 6.95
CA LEU A 49 5.02 -1.88 5.89
C LEU A 49 4.70 -2.51 4.53
N GLY A 50 4.33 -1.68 3.57
CA GLY A 50 4.22 -2.10 2.17
C GLY A 50 5.57 -2.24 1.49
N PHE A 51 5.57 -2.61 0.21
CA PHE A 51 6.78 -2.77 -0.59
C PHE A 51 6.85 -1.70 -1.67
N CYS A 52 8.01 -1.05 -1.80
CA CYS A 52 8.33 -0.17 -2.91
C CYS A 52 9.70 -0.53 -3.49
N ARG A 53 9.93 -0.16 -4.75
CA ARG A 53 11.27 -0.29 -5.34
C ARG A 53 12.23 0.72 -4.71
N THR A 54 13.51 0.49 -4.83
CA THR A 54 14.55 1.50 -4.56
C THR A 54 14.27 2.74 -5.42
N CYS A 55 14.38 3.92 -4.82
CA CYS A 55 14.04 5.21 -5.45
C CYS A 55 12.55 5.33 -5.84
N GLY A 56 11.65 4.57 -5.20
CA GLY A 56 10.20 4.63 -5.42
C GLY A 56 9.48 5.54 -4.43
N HIS A 57 8.13 5.59 -4.57
CA HIS A 57 7.26 6.47 -3.78
C HIS A 57 7.36 6.25 -2.26
N GLY A 58 7.50 5.02 -1.83
CA GLY A 58 7.67 4.67 -0.42
C GLY A 58 9.11 4.81 0.10
N ASP A 59 10.08 5.13 -0.75
CA ASP A 59 11.48 5.32 -0.38
C ASP A 59 11.77 6.80 -0.07
N SER A 60 12.39 7.09 1.08
CA SER A 60 12.71 8.48 1.45
C SER A 60 13.99 8.95 0.76
N HIS A 61 13.86 9.78 -0.26
CA HIS A 61 15.01 10.34 -0.99
C HIS A 61 15.78 11.45 -0.23
N LYS A 62 15.37 11.76 1.01
CA LYS A 62 16.02 12.78 1.84
C LYS A 62 17.31 12.32 2.50
N LEU A 63 17.48 11.00 2.62
CA LEU A 63 18.61 10.40 3.31
C LEU A 63 19.40 9.52 2.34
N PRO A 64 20.73 9.40 2.52
CA PRO A 64 21.51 8.42 1.80
C PRO A 64 20.94 7.00 2.01
N SER A 65 20.97 6.19 0.96
CA SER A 65 20.32 4.88 0.93
C SER A 65 20.70 3.93 2.07
N TYR A 66 21.92 4.05 2.59
CA TYR A 66 22.42 3.23 3.69
C TYR A 66 21.84 3.59 5.07
N TYR A 67 21.12 4.73 5.19
CA TYR A 67 20.42 5.12 6.43
C TYR A 67 18.95 4.69 6.48
N ASN A 68 18.44 4.10 5.43
CA ASN A 68 17.01 4.08 5.19
C ASN A 68 16.26 2.84 5.66
N ASP A 69 16.94 1.76 6.01
CA ASP A 69 16.25 0.46 6.09
C ASP A 69 15.32 0.29 7.28
N GLU A 70 15.60 0.97 8.39
CA GLU A 70 14.79 0.81 9.60
C GLU A 70 13.93 2.04 9.97
N SER A 71 14.21 3.19 9.37
CA SER A 71 13.56 4.46 9.74
C SER A 71 12.33 4.80 8.94
N HIS A 72 12.09 4.12 7.81
CA HIS A 72 10.96 4.45 6.93
C HIS A 72 9.62 4.02 7.55
N PRO A 73 8.63 4.92 7.62
CA PRO A 73 7.37 4.61 8.30
C PRO A 73 6.41 3.77 7.44
N TRP A 74 6.55 3.77 6.11
CA TRP A 74 5.52 3.25 5.19
C TRP A 74 5.93 2.03 4.40
N ALA A 75 7.19 1.94 3.98
CA ALA A 75 7.64 0.93 3.04
C ALA A 75 8.96 0.27 3.40
N GLU A 76 9.07 -0.97 2.98
CA GLU A 76 10.30 -1.73 2.83
C GLU A 76 10.73 -1.66 1.36
N ARG A 77 12.01 -1.34 1.10
CA ARG A 77 12.56 -1.34 -0.26
C ARG A 77 12.87 -2.76 -0.68
N VAL A 78 12.29 -3.18 -1.80
CA VAL A 78 12.48 -4.52 -2.34
C VAL A 78 12.47 -4.45 -3.86
N ASP A 79 13.50 -4.97 -4.51
CA ASP A 79 13.66 -4.96 -5.96
C ASP A 79 13.71 -6.39 -6.49
N GLY A 80 13.04 -6.60 -7.61
CA GLY A 80 13.00 -7.87 -8.32
C GLY A 80 12.02 -8.91 -7.75
N PRO A 81 11.52 -9.81 -8.60
CA PRO A 81 10.43 -10.72 -8.23
C PRO A 81 10.83 -11.72 -7.13
N TRP A 82 12.06 -12.19 -7.11
CA TRP A 82 12.52 -13.18 -6.11
C TRP A 82 12.66 -12.58 -4.71
N ASP A 83 13.15 -11.35 -4.60
CA ASP A 83 13.25 -10.69 -3.29
C ASP A 83 11.89 -10.23 -2.79
N LEU A 84 10.98 -9.83 -3.69
CA LEU A 84 9.57 -9.59 -3.36
C LEU A 84 8.90 -10.83 -2.78
N ARG A 85 9.07 -12.03 -3.39
CA ARG A 85 8.55 -13.28 -2.83
C ARG A 85 9.05 -13.54 -1.41
N LYS A 86 10.34 -13.35 -1.14
CA LYS A 86 10.92 -13.48 0.20
C LYS A 86 10.34 -12.45 1.18
N ALA A 87 10.20 -11.20 0.72
CA ALA A 87 9.67 -10.11 1.54
C ALA A 87 8.20 -10.34 1.91
N VAL A 88 7.37 -10.79 0.95
CA VAL A 88 5.97 -11.16 1.20
C VAL A 88 5.90 -12.24 2.29
N ARG A 89 6.68 -13.33 2.17
CA ARG A 89 6.70 -14.41 3.18
C ARG A 89 7.11 -13.90 4.57
N ARG A 90 8.08 -12.98 4.67
CA ARG A 90 8.44 -12.33 5.94
C ARG A 90 7.29 -11.49 6.48
N ARG A 91 6.55 -10.77 5.60
CA ARG A 91 5.40 -9.95 5.99
C ARG A 91 4.23 -10.80 6.46
N LEU A 92 3.91 -11.86 5.76
CA LEU A 92 2.84 -12.82 6.13
C LEU A 92 3.05 -13.40 7.54
N ARG A 93 4.30 -13.60 7.97
CA ARG A 93 4.62 -14.03 9.34
C ARG A 93 4.16 -13.03 10.41
N GLN A 94 3.93 -11.77 10.07
CA GLN A 94 3.43 -10.73 10.98
C GLN A 94 1.89 -10.70 11.03
N ASN A 95 1.22 -11.61 10.30
CA ASN A 95 -0.23 -11.72 10.22
C ASN A 95 -0.90 -10.42 9.75
N PRO A 96 -0.57 -9.88 8.56
CA PRO A 96 -1.27 -8.73 7.99
C PRO A 96 -2.64 -9.15 7.45
N ASP A 97 -3.55 -8.19 7.33
CA ASP A 97 -4.85 -8.40 6.68
C ASP A 97 -4.77 -8.21 5.15
N ALA A 98 -3.78 -7.47 4.68
CA ALA A 98 -3.47 -7.27 3.26
C ALA A 98 -1.97 -6.99 3.07
N ILE A 99 -1.48 -7.13 1.85
CA ILE A 99 -0.15 -6.68 1.45
C ILE A 99 -0.28 -5.38 0.63
N LYS A 100 0.53 -4.38 0.94
CA LYS A 100 0.58 -3.10 0.23
C LYS A 100 1.80 -3.03 -0.68
N ILE A 101 1.58 -2.57 -1.92
CA ILE A 101 2.65 -2.22 -2.87
C ILE A 101 2.46 -0.81 -3.43
N TRP A 102 3.54 -0.22 -3.96
CA TRP A 102 3.52 1.02 -4.73
C TRP A 102 3.98 0.71 -6.15
N SER A 103 3.03 0.59 -7.08
CA SER A 103 3.31 0.26 -8.47
C SER A 103 3.64 1.48 -9.34
N THR A 104 3.37 2.67 -8.83
CA THR A 104 3.73 3.94 -9.47
C THR A 104 4.32 4.93 -8.48
N GLY A 105 4.84 6.04 -8.99
CA GLY A 105 5.15 7.23 -8.21
C GLY A 105 3.89 7.92 -7.68
N GLY A 106 4.09 8.96 -6.87
CA GLY A 106 3.05 9.79 -6.25
C GLY A 106 3.43 11.27 -6.14
N GLY A 107 4.58 11.67 -6.70
CA GLY A 107 4.99 13.07 -6.82
C GLY A 107 5.56 13.71 -5.55
N ILE A 108 5.99 12.93 -4.55
CA ILE A 108 6.58 13.46 -3.30
C ILE A 108 8.07 13.75 -3.46
N TRP A 109 8.77 12.98 -4.29
CA TRP A 109 10.21 13.05 -4.47
C TRP A 109 10.58 13.41 -5.90
N ARG A 110 11.83 13.82 -6.13
CA ARG A 110 12.32 14.21 -7.46
C ARG A 110 12.18 13.10 -8.51
N TRP A 111 12.44 11.86 -8.14
CA TRP A 111 12.41 10.68 -9.03
C TRP A 111 11.17 9.80 -8.79
N ASP A 112 10.11 10.44 -8.34
CA ASP A 112 8.86 9.82 -7.93
C ASP A 112 7.68 10.50 -8.63
N GLN A 113 7.77 10.64 -9.96
CA GLN A 113 6.69 11.28 -10.70
C GLN A 113 5.47 10.35 -10.75
N LYS A 114 4.28 10.93 -10.72
CA LYS A 114 3.01 10.20 -10.63
C LYS A 114 2.80 9.17 -11.76
N LEU A 115 3.33 9.46 -12.95
CA LEU A 115 3.24 8.59 -14.11
C LEU A 115 4.36 7.55 -14.20
N ASP A 116 5.40 7.65 -13.35
CA ASP A 116 6.52 6.71 -13.37
C ASP A 116 6.04 5.33 -12.88
N GLN A 117 6.27 4.32 -13.69
CA GLN A 117 6.04 2.93 -13.29
C GLN A 117 7.17 2.47 -12.37
N HIS A 118 6.82 1.92 -11.21
CA HIS A 118 7.76 1.52 -10.19
C HIS A 118 8.03 0.02 -10.17
N TYR A 119 7.02 -0.80 -10.38
CA TYR A 119 7.16 -2.24 -10.50
C TYR A 119 6.73 -2.71 -11.88
N THR A 120 7.43 -3.69 -12.40
CA THR A 120 7.03 -4.42 -13.60
C THR A 120 5.87 -5.36 -13.31
N LEU A 121 5.18 -5.81 -14.36
CA LEU A 121 4.14 -6.83 -14.23
C LEU A 121 4.65 -8.10 -13.51
N GLU A 122 5.88 -8.55 -13.82
CA GLU A 122 6.48 -9.74 -13.21
C GLU A 122 6.69 -9.56 -11.70
N GLU A 123 7.12 -8.38 -11.27
CA GLU A 123 7.30 -8.06 -9.86
C GLU A 123 5.97 -8.03 -9.11
N ILE A 124 4.95 -7.38 -9.68
CA ILE A 124 3.60 -7.35 -9.10
C ILE A 124 3.00 -8.76 -9.04
N GLN A 125 3.15 -9.54 -10.11
CA GLN A 125 2.68 -10.92 -10.17
C GLN A 125 3.33 -11.81 -9.10
N ALA A 126 4.62 -11.61 -8.83
CA ALA A 126 5.32 -12.32 -7.76
C ALA A 126 4.68 -12.07 -6.38
N VAL A 127 4.27 -10.84 -6.09
CA VAL A 127 3.55 -10.50 -4.85
C VAL A 127 2.17 -11.13 -4.82
N VAL A 128 1.41 -11.00 -5.90
CA VAL A 128 0.04 -11.53 -6.00
C VAL A 128 0.04 -13.05 -5.86
N ASP A 129 0.98 -13.76 -6.48
CA ASP A 129 1.06 -15.22 -6.39
C ASP A 129 1.29 -15.70 -4.96
N GLU A 130 2.24 -15.09 -4.23
CA GLU A 130 2.51 -15.46 -2.83
C GLU A 130 1.30 -15.20 -1.94
N CYS A 131 0.61 -14.08 -2.15
CA CYS A 131 -0.56 -13.71 -1.39
C CYS A 131 -1.76 -14.61 -1.68
N ARG A 132 -1.96 -14.98 -2.96
CA ARG A 132 -3.05 -15.87 -3.40
C ARG A 132 -2.97 -17.25 -2.77
N MET A 133 -1.77 -17.80 -2.58
CA MET A 133 -1.57 -19.10 -1.94
C MET A 133 -2.12 -19.19 -0.51
N VAL A 134 -2.25 -18.04 0.15
CA VAL A 134 -2.70 -17.95 1.54
C VAL A 134 -3.97 -17.09 1.72
N GLY A 135 -4.58 -16.66 0.61
CA GLY A 135 -5.84 -15.93 0.63
C GLY A 135 -5.74 -14.47 1.14
N ILE A 136 -4.56 -13.86 1.08
CA ILE A 136 -4.34 -12.47 1.53
C ILE A 136 -4.47 -11.51 0.35
N PRO A 137 -5.28 -10.43 0.43
CA PRO A 137 -5.44 -9.45 -0.64
C PRO A 137 -4.19 -8.57 -0.83
N VAL A 138 -3.99 -8.10 -2.07
CA VAL A 138 -2.94 -7.14 -2.42
C VAL A 138 -3.56 -5.80 -2.75
N TRP A 139 -3.07 -4.71 -2.15
CA TRP A 139 -3.47 -3.33 -2.39
C TRP A 139 -2.35 -2.58 -3.12
N SER A 140 -2.66 -2.02 -4.27
CA SER A 140 -1.70 -1.27 -5.09
C SER A 140 -2.00 0.23 -5.05
N HIS A 141 -1.02 1.02 -4.65
CA HIS A 141 -0.98 2.44 -5.02
C HIS A 141 -0.62 2.53 -6.50
N ALA A 142 -1.45 3.18 -7.29
CA ALA A 142 -1.25 3.34 -8.72
C ALA A 142 -1.91 4.63 -9.19
N GLU A 143 -1.13 5.69 -9.39
CA GLU A 143 -1.60 6.96 -9.96
C GLU A 143 -1.45 6.94 -11.47
N GLY A 144 -0.29 6.49 -11.99
CA GLY A 144 0.04 6.38 -13.40
C GLY A 144 -0.56 5.14 -14.07
N TYR A 145 -0.96 5.30 -15.34
CA TYR A 145 -1.62 4.27 -16.15
C TYR A 145 -0.83 2.95 -16.21
N GLY A 146 0.48 2.98 -16.46
CA GLY A 146 1.28 1.76 -16.65
C GLY A 146 1.25 0.84 -15.42
N GLY A 147 1.51 1.38 -14.24
CA GLY A 147 1.46 0.60 -13.00
C GLY A 147 0.05 0.19 -12.60
N ALA A 148 -0.98 1.00 -12.92
CA ALA A 148 -2.38 0.63 -12.73
C ALA A 148 -2.79 -0.54 -13.61
N LEU A 149 -2.43 -0.51 -14.89
CA LEU A 149 -2.71 -1.58 -15.84
C LEU A 149 -2.03 -2.89 -15.44
N ASP A 150 -0.74 -2.83 -15.08
CA ASP A 150 0.00 -4.02 -14.65
C ASP A 150 -0.51 -4.56 -13.30
N SER A 151 -0.96 -3.68 -12.39
CA SER A 151 -1.65 -4.09 -11.17
C SER A 151 -2.97 -4.82 -11.47
N ALA A 152 -3.77 -4.29 -12.41
CA ALA A 152 -5.01 -4.94 -12.83
C ALA A 152 -4.74 -6.29 -13.52
N ARG A 153 -3.78 -6.35 -14.43
CA ARG A 153 -3.36 -7.59 -15.11
C ARG A 153 -2.87 -8.65 -14.15
N ALA A 154 -2.07 -8.28 -13.17
CA ALA A 154 -1.61 -9.18 -12.12
C ALA A 154 -2.73 -9.67 -11.19
N GLY A 155 -3.86 -8.95 -11.11
CA GLY A 155 -4.99 -9.32 -10.28
C GLY A 155 -4.83 -8.90 -8.83
N VAL A 156 -4.38 -7.67 -8.58
CA VAL A 156 -4.43 -7.07 -7.24
C VAL A 156 -5.90 -6.95 -6.78
N HIS A 157 -6.11 -6.85 -5.48
CA HIS A 157 -7.47 -6.77 -4.92
C HIS A 157 -8.05 -5.36 -4.93
N LEU A 158 -7.18 -4.36 -4.77
CA LEU A 158 -7.57 -2.96 -4.66
C LEU A 158 -6.55 -2.08 -5.38
N ILE A 159 -7.04 -1.16 -6.22
CA ILE A 159 -6.27 -0.05 -6.77
C ILE A 159 -6.66 1.22 -6.03
N ILE A 160 -5.63 1.94 -5.55
CA ILE A 160 -5.77 3.19 -4.80
C ILE A 160 -5.28 4.34 -5.68
N HIS A 161 -6.02 5.44 -5.68
CA HIS A 161 -5.89 6.67 -6.46
C HIS A 161 -6.39 6.54 -7.91
N GLY A 162 -5.75 5.78 -8.77
CA GLY A 162 -6.21 5.51 -10.13
C GLY A 162 -6.47 6.77 -10.98
N GLN A 163 -5.59 7.79 -10.89
CA GLN A 163 -5.84 9.09 -11.51
C GLN A 163 -5.88 9.06 -13.05
N THR A 164 -5.21 8.09 -13.65
CA THR A 164 -5.09 7.98 -15.11
C THR A 164 -5.61 6.64 -15.65
N LEU A 165 -6.61 6.05 -14.99
CA LEU A 165 -7.26 4.83 -15.49
C LEU A 165 -7.90 5.12 -16.85
N ASN A 166 -7.77 4.18 -17.77
CA ASN A 166 -8.46 4.16 -19.05
C ASN A 166 -9.43 2.98 -19.16
N ASP A 167 -10.18 2.91 -20.24
CA ASP A 167 -11.19 1.88 -20.46
C ASP A 167 -10.61 0.46 -20.37
N GLU A 168 -9.43 0.21 -20.97
CA GLU A 168 -8.76 -1.10 -20.87
C GLU A 168 -8.53 -1.53 -19.41
N CYS A 169 -8.04 -0.61 -18.59
CA CYS A 169 -7.78 -0.89 -17.18
C CYS A 169 -9.10 -1.15 -16.43
N LEU A 170 -10.13 -0.33 -16.68
CA LEU A 170 -11.45 -0.45 -16.07
C LEU A 170 -12.13 -1.77 -16.45
N ASP A 171 -12.04 -2.20 -17.72
CA ASP A 171 -12.58 -3.47 -18.18
C ASP A 171 -11.93 -4.66 -17.47
N ILE A 172 -10.60 -4.67 -17.35
CA ILE A 172 -9.88 -5.72 -16.59
C ILE A 172 -10.27 -5.70 -15.11
N MET A 173 -10.38 -4.51 -14.51
CA MET A 173 -10.79 -4.38 -13.12
C MET A 173 -12.21 -4.93 -12.90
N ALA A 174 -13.15 -4.62 -13.80
CA ALA A 174 -14.52 -5.12 -13.74
C ALA A 174 -14.57 -6.64 -13.91
N GLU A 175 -13.85 -7.19 -14.91
CA GLU A 175 -13.76 -8.64 -15.15
C GLU A 175 -13.23 -9.40 -13.94
N LYS A 176 -12.18 -8.88 -13.30
CA LYS A 176 -11.51 -9.53 -12.16
C LYS A 176 -12.11 -9.19 -10.79
N GLY A 177 -13.10 -8.29 -10.73
CA GLY A 177 -13.69 -7.84 -9.47
C GLY A 177 -12.72 -7.04 -8.58
N ILE A 178 -11.86 -6.23 -9.20
CA ILE A 178 -10.87 -5.39 -8.49
C ILE A 178 -11.57 -4.15 -7.94
N TYR A 179 -11.41 -3.91 -6.64
CA TYR A 179 -11.96 -2.72 -5.98
C TYR A 179 -11.18 -1.46 -6.36
N PHE A 180 -11.86 -0.32 -6.29
CA PHE A 180 -11.29 0.98 -6.56
C PHE A 180 -11.49 1.94 -5.38
N CYS A 181 -10.41 2.57 -4.92
CA CYS A 181 -10.43 3.63 -3.91
C CYS A 181 -9.88 4.94 -4.52
N PRO A 182 -10.75 5.82 -5.03
CA PRO A 182 -10.32 7.00 -5.81
C PRO A 182 -9.71 8.13 -4.98
N THR A 183 -9.78 8.10 -3.66
CA THR A 183 -9.20 9.09 -2.73
C THR A 183 -9.53 10.55 -3.11
N ILE A 184 -10.78 10.82 -3.49
CA ILE A 184 -11.24 12.10 -4.06
C ILE A 184 -10.94 13.29 -3.14
N GLN A 185 -11.12 13.15 -1.84
CA GLN A 185 -10.86 14.23 -0.90
C GLN A 185 -9.37 14.62 -0.84
N PHE A 186 -8.48 13.64 -0.89
CA PHE A 186 -7.03 13.89 -0.97
C PHE A 186 -6.68 14.69 -2.22
N LEU A 187 -7.27 14.34 -3.37
CA LEU A 187 -7.06 15.06 -4.63
C LEU A 187 -7.58 16.51 -4.54
N ASN A 188 -8.78 16.72 -3.96
CA ASN A 188 -9.34 18.04 -3.80
C ASN A 188 -8.48 18.98 -2.93
N GLU A 189 -7.85 18.45 -1.89
CA GLU A 189 -6.96 19.24 -1.04
C GLU A 189 -5.60 19.53 -1.72
N TRP A 190 -5.16 18.64 -2.60
CA TRP A 190 -3.89 18.80 -3.33
C TRP A 190 -3.96 19.85 -4.44
N PHE A 191 -5.16 20.11 -4.99
CA PHE A 191 -5.38 21.07 -6.07
C PHE A 191 -5.91 22.43 -5.61
N LYS A 192 -6.00 22.68 -4.31
CA LYS A 192 -6.26 24.00 -3.71
C LYS A 192 -4.97 24.78 -3.53
#